data_a02befa8f5b25890a79770a3a3146c97
#
_entry.id   a02befa8f5b25890a79770a3a3146c97
#
_cell.length_a   1.000
_cell.length_b   1.000
_cell.length_c   1.000
_cell.angle_alpha   90.00
_cell.angle_beta   90.00
_cell.angle_gamma   90.00
#
_symmetry.space_group_name_H-M   'P 1'
#
loop_
_entity.id
_entity.type
_entity.pdbx_description
1 polymer ?
#
loop_
_entity_poly.entity_id
_entity_poly.type
_entity_poly.pdbx_seq_one_letter_code
_entity_poly.pdbx_strand_id
1 'polypeptide(L)'
;VNDASVVCGNVQTANATVFIIDSVLMPGDAGAEAGGEEASAYSEDNFGPACADVPADGSGSFEGMAADPVATAASNNPALSTLVTAVDAAGLVDTLNSEEALTVFAPANSAFEAIPKETLDTLLADPTGDLATILQVHVVEGKMSADDLIDAGTVTSLEGSELKISAEDDTMMVNDASVVCGNVQTANATVFIIDSVLMPAK
;
A
#
# COMPACT_ATOMS: atom_id res chain seq x y z
N VAL A 1 0.27 30.17 15.89
CA VAL A 1 -0.28 28.83 15.60
C VAL A 1 -0.91 28.90 14.22
N ASN A 2 -0.41 28.17 13.26
CA ASN A 2 -0.68 28.38 11.84
C ASN A 2 -0.47 29.86 11.50
N ASP A 3 -1.28 30.49 10.67
CA ASP A 3 -1.15 31.92 10.36
C ASP A 3 -1.84 32.87 11.37
N ALA A 4 -2.41 32.30 12.43
CA ALA A 4 -3.07 33.10 13.47
C ALA A 4 -2.05 33.63 14.50
N SER A 5 -2.03 34.91 14.69
CA SER A 5 -1.17 35.57 15.69
C SER A 5 -1.83 35.53 17.07
N VAL A 6 -1.05 35.22 18.09
CA VAL A 6 -1.52 35.34 19.49
C VAL A 6 -1.52 36.80 19.90
N VAL A 7 -2.69 37.38 20.01
CA VAL A 7 -2.87 38.79 20.40
C VAL A 7 -2.69 38.97 21.90
N CYS A 8 -3.16 37.98 22.69
CA CYS A 8 -2.96 37.95 24.12
C CYS A 8 -2.81 36.50 24.57
N GLY A 9 -1.67 36.19 25.14
CA GLY A 9 -1.34 34.85 25.56
C GLY A 9 -1.31 34.67 27.08
N ASN A 10 -1.36 33.42 27.54
CA ASN A 10 -1.17 33.04 28.93
C ASN A 10 -2.18 33.62 29.92
N VAL A 11 -3.42 33.81 29.49
CA VAL A 11 -4.50 34.20 30.40
C VAL A 11 -4.89 32.98 31.23
N GLN A 12 -4.54 32.98 32.50
CA GLN A 12 -4.81 31.86 33.40
C GLN A 12 -6.20 31.99 33.99
N THR A 13 -6.97 30.89 33.89
CA THR A 13 -8.23 30.69 34.58
C THR A 13 -8.07 29.61 35.65
N ALA A 14 -9.08 29.36 36.43
CA ALA A 14 -9.02 28.40 37.53
C ALA A 14 -8.66 26.95 37.09
N ASN A 15 -8.92 26.62 35.83
CA ASN A 15 -8.75 25.26 35.29
C ASN A 15 -8.14 25.20 33.87
N ALA A 16 -7.79 26.34 33.27
CA ALA A 16 -7.22 26.35 31.91
C ALA A 16 -6.35 27.61 31.68
N THR A 17 -5.46 27.50 30.69
CA THR A 17 -4.75 28.66 30.12
C THR A 17 -5.37 28.99 28.77
N VAL A 18 -5.76 30.21 28.56
CA VAL A 18 -6.42 30.68 27.34
C VAL A 18 -5.45 31.56 26.53
N PHE A 19 -5.40 31.29 25.23
CA PHE A 19 -4.69 32.13 24.24
C PHE A 19 -5.72 32.75 23.30
N ILE A 20 -5.71 34.08 23.23
CA ILE A 20 -6.56 34.83 22.32
C ILE A 20 -5.82 35.01 21.00
N ILE A 21 -6.39 34.52 19.94
CA ILE A 21 -5.84 34.57 18.58
C ILE A 21 -6.69 35.52 17.71
N ASP A 22 -6.06 36.17 16.72
CA ASP A 22 -6.68 37.13 15.82
C ASP A 22 -7.47 36.53 14.67
N SER A 23 -7.32 35.22 14.43
CA SER A 23 -7.97 34.53 13.34
C SER A 23 -8.57 33.21 13.78
N VAL A 24 -9.63 32.77 13.10
CA VAL A 24 -10.27 31.48 13.36
C VAL A 24 -9.42 30.36 12.75
N LEU A 25 -9.06 29.38 13.57
CA LEU A 25 -8.40 28.16 13.08
C LEU A 25 -9.44 27.28 12.38
N MET A 26 -9.34 27.13 11.06
CA MET A 26 -10.22 26.23 10.31
C MET A 26 -9.60 24.83 10.23
N PRO A 27 -10.35 23.77 10.49
CA PRO A 27 -9.87 22.41 10.20
C PRO A 27 -9.84 22.22 8.68
N GLY A 28 -8.64 22.10 8.11
CA GLY A 28 -8.46 21.89 6.68
C GLY A 28 -7.31 22.66 6.02
N ASP A 29 -6.71 23.66 6.72
CA ASP A 29 -5.47 24.30 6.26
C ASP A 29 -4.29 23.86 7.13
N ALA A 30 -3.90 22.59 7.01
CA ALA A 30 -2.60 22.13 7.45
C ALA A 30 -1.58 22.44 6.35
N GLY A 31 -1.36 23.74 6.11
CA GLY A 31 -0.17 24.23 5.43
C GLY A 31 1.03 24.05 6.35
N ALA A 32 2.00 23.30 5.89
CA ALA A 32 3.30 22.99 6.47
C ALA A 32 3.92 24.10 7.28
N GLU A 33 4.36 23.82 8.52
CA GLU A 33 5.54 24.43 9.14
C GLU A 33 6.18 23.44 10.11
N ALA A 34 7.35 23.03 9.70
CA ALA A 34 8.51 22.50 10.34
C ALA A 34 8.57 22.48 11.89
N GLY A 35 8.66 21.31 12.42
CA GLY A 35 9.19 20.98 13.74
C GLY A 35 9.65 19.53 13.71
N GLY A 36 10.91 19.32 13.33
CA GLY A 36 11.73 18.14 13.31
C GLY A 36 11.24 16.89 14.07
N GLU A 37 10.45 16.10 13.42
CA GLU A 37 10.48 14.65 13.36
C GLU A 37 10.59 14.38 11.88
N GLU A 38 11.51 13.53 11.49
CA GLU A 38 11.58 13.07 10.12
C GLU A 38 10.21 12.45 9.83
N ALA A 39 9.33 13.26 9.20
CA ALA A 39 8.11 12.74 8.62
C ALA A 39 8.57 11.72 7.60
N SER A 40 8.35 10.42 7.87
CA SER A 40 8.65 9.41 6.88
C SER A 40 7.96 9.83 5.59
N ALA A 41 8.64 9.73 4.47
CA ALA A 41 8.08 10.08 3.16
C ALA A 41 6.87 9.19 2.82
N TYR A 42 6.59 8.22 3.67
CA TYR A 42 5.57 7.20 3.57
C TYR A 42 4.53 7.38 4.69
N SER A 43 3.63 8.37 4.54
CA SER A 43 2.53 8.58 5.49
C SER A 43 1.51 7.41 5.44
N GLU A 44 0.60 7.36 6.41
CA GLU A 44 -0.51 6.40 6.39
C GLU A 44 -1.43 6.58 5.16
N ASP A 45 -1.26 7.67 4.42
CA ASP A 45 -1.91 7.93 3.15
C ASP A 45 -1.23 7.17 2.00
N ASN A 46 -1.94 7.00 0.91
CA ASN A 46 -1.45 6.35 -0.31
C ASN A 46 -0.32 7.18 -0.94
N PHE A 47 0.76 6.55 -1.31
CA PHE A 47 1.94 7.20 -1.91
C PHE A 47 2.37 6.52 -3.22
N GLY A 48 3.06 7.25 -4.06
CA GLY A 48 3.62 6.76 -5.31
C GLY A 48 2.90 7.30 -6.57
N PRO A 49 3.61 7.33 -7.71
CA PRO A 49 3.14 8.00 -8.93
C PRO A 49 1.90 7.32 -9.55
N ALA A 50 1.77 6.01 -9.47
CA ALA A 50 0.64 5.28 -10.04
C ALA A 50 -0.63 5.31 -9.18
N CYS A 51 -0.59 5.91 -7.98
CA CYS A 51 -1.81 6.17 -7.21
C CYS A 51 -2.76 7.12 -7.94
N ALA A 52 -2.24 7.97 -8.83
CA ALA A 52 -3.05 8.84 -9.68
C ALA A 52 -3.88 8.08 -10.74
N ASP A 53 -3.49 6.85 -11.06
CA ASP A 53 -4.22 5.99 -12.01
C ASP A 53 -5.38 5.23 -11.33
N VAL A 54 -5.44 5.24 -10.01
CA VAL A 54 -6.56 4.66 -9.24
C VAL A 54 -7.77 5.57 -9.39
N PRO A 55 -8.96 5.03 -9.73
CA PRO A 55 -10.17 5.83 -9.86
C PRO A 55 -10.48 6.63 -8.58
N ALA A 56 -10.92 7.87 -8.74
CA ALA A 56 -11.29 8.72 -7.60
C ALA A 56 -12.60 8.28 -6.93
N ASP A 57 -13.49 7.60 -7.70
CA ASP A 57 -14.81 7.20 -7.26
C ASP A 57 -15.13 5.76 -7.68
N GLY A 58 -16.06 5.13 -6.96
CA GLY A 58 -16.54 3.78 -7.25
C GLY A 58 -15.82 2.69 -6.46
N SER A 59 -16.14 1.42 -6.74
CA SER A 59 -15.58 0.27 -6.04
C SER A 59 -14.06 0.08 -6.27
N GLY A 60 -13.50 0.66 -7.33
CA GLY A 60 -12.06 0.67 -7.61
C GLY A 60 -11.31 1.84 -7.00
N SER A 61 -11.98 2.79 -6.34
CA SER A 61 -11.34 3.88 -5.60
C SER A 61 -10.72 3.39 -4.29
N PHE A 62 -9.88 4.20 -3.67
CA PHE A 62 -9.29 3.85 -2.37
C PHE A 62 -10.36 3.60 -1.31
N GLU A 63 -11.41 4.42 -1.26
CA GLU A 63 -12.53 4.25 -0.33
C GLU A 63 -13.37 3.00 -0.65
N GLY A 64 -13.59 2.71 -1.94
CA GLY A 64 -14.30 1.52 -2.38
C GLY A 64 -13.54 0.25 -2.03
N MET A 65 -12.23 0.24 -2.29
CA MET A 65 -11.36 -0.90 -1.95
C MET A 65 -11.23 -1.12 -0.44
N ALA A 66 -11.27 -0.07 0.37
CA ALA A 66 -11.18 -0.17 1.82
C ALA A 66 -12.36 -0.94 2.46
N ALA A 67 -13.52 -0.98 1.79
CA ALA A 67 -14.70 -1.70 2.25
C ALA A 67 -14.72 -3.18 1.84
N ASP A 68 -13.93 -3.56 0.83
CA ASP A 68 -13.92 -4.89 0.24
C ASP A 68 -12.69 -5.71 0.67
N PRO A 69 -12.81 -7.06 0.77
CA PRO A 69 -11.64 -7.94 0.93
C PRO A 69 -10.67 -7.79 -0.25
N VAL A 70 -9.39 -8.09 -0.02
CA VAL A 70 -8.30 -7.78 -0.95
C VAL A 70 -8.49 -8.31 -2.37
N ALA A 71 -8.96 -9.54 -2.56
CA ALA A 71 -9.16 -10.09 -3.89
C ALA A 71 -10.37 -9.44 -4.60
N THR A 72 -11.41 -9.07 -3.86
CA THR A 72 -12.56 -8.32 -4.39
C THR A 72 -12.15 -6.89 -4.73
N ALA A 73 -11.42 -6.22 -3.86
CA ALA A 73 -10.87 -4.90 -4.07
C ALA A 73 -9.98 -4.86 -5.32
N ALA A 74 -9.09 -5.84 -5.47
CA ALA A 74 -8.23 -5.97 -6.66
C ALA A 74 -9.04 -6.15 -7.94
N SER A 75 -10.13 -6.92 -7.91
CA SER A 75 -10.99 -7.14 -9.10
C SER A 75 -11.72 -5.87 -9.57
N ASN A 76 -11.93 -4.94 -8.67
CA ASN A 76 -12.52 -3.64 -8.97
C ASN A 76 -11.50 -2.62 -9.51
N ASN A 77 -10.20 -2.92 -9.41
CA ASN A 77 -9.13 -2.05 -9.88
C ASN A 77 -8.64 -2.46 -11.28
N PRO A 78 -8.81 -1.61 -12.30
CA PRO A 78 -8.43 -1.94 -13.67
C PRO A 78 -6.91 -2.16 -13.85
N ALA A 79 -6.08 -1.58 -13.00
CA ALA A 79 -4.61 -1.74 -13.04
C ALA A 79 -4.15 -3.14 -12.59
N LEU A 80 -5.01 -3.91 -11.92
CA LEU A 80 -4.72 -5.24 -11.36
C LEU A 80 -5.45 -6.39 -12.05
N SER A 81 -6.10 -6.16 -13.19
CA SER A 81 -6.94 -7.15 -13.87
C SER A 81 -6.20 -8.43 -14.25
N THR A 82 -4.92 -8.34 -14.64
CA THR A 82 -4.09 -9.50 -14.96
C THR A 82 -3.76 -10.32 -13.70
N LEU A 83 -3.45 -9.65 -12.58
CA LEU A 83 -3.21 -10.29 -11.29
C LEU A 83 -4.46 -11.06 -10.82
N VAL A 84 -5.63 -10.44 -10.91
CA VAL A 84 -6.90 -11.08 -10.52
C VAL A 84 -7.15 -12.35 -11.33
N THR A 85 -6.91 -12.32 -12.64
CA THR A 85 -7.02 -13.51 -13.50
C THR A 85 -6.06 -14.63 -13.05
N ALA A 86 -4.84 -14.28 -12.65
CA ALA A 86 -3.86 -15.24 -12.15
C ALA A 86 -4.26 -15.83 -10.78
N VAL A 87 -4.77 -15.00 -9.86
CA VAL A 87 -5.25 -15.42 -8.53
C VAL A 87 -6.48 -16.32 -8.65
N ASP A 88 -7.41 -16.01 -9.55
CA ASP A 88 -8.59 -16.82 -9.84
C ASP A 88 -8.20 -18.17 -10.44
N ALA A 89 -7.29 -18.19 -11.41
CA ALA A 89 -6.77 -19.42 -12.01
C ALA A 89 -6.05 -20.32 -10.99
N ALA A 90 -5.33 -19.72 -10.03
CA ALA A 90 -4.67 -20.43 -8.93
C ALA A 90 -5.63 -20.88 -7.81
N GLY A 91 -6.88 -20.44 -7.83
CA GLY A 91 -7.88 -20.74 -6.79
C GLY A 91 -7.59 -20.13 -5.43
N LEU A 92 -6.82 -19.02 -5.38
CA LEU A 92 -6.40 -18.35 -4.15
C LEU A 92 -7.34 -17.24 -3.69
N VAL A 93 -8.39 -16.92 -4.45
CA VAL A 93 -9.36 -15.86 -4.15
C VAL A 93 -9.97 -16.04 -2.76
N ASP A 94 -10.46 -17.24 -2.46
CA ASP A 94 -11.09 -17.54 -1.18
C ASP A 94 -10.07 -17.47 -0.03
N THR A 95 -8.86 -17.96 -0.24
CA THR A 95 -7.78 -17.89 0.75
C THR A 95 -7.44 -16.45 1.08
N LEU A 96 -7.20 -15.60 0.08
CA LEU A 96 -6.89 -14.19 0.27
C LEU A 96 -8.02 -13.38 0.93
N ASN A 97 -9.27 -13.76 0.67
CA ASN A 97 -10.42 -13.11 1.30
C ASN A 97 -10.71 -13.62 2.71
N SER A 98 -10.25 -14.83 3.05
CA SER A 98 -10.50 -15.47 4.37
C SER A 98 -9.48 -15.03 5.43
N GLU A 99 -8.29 -14.64 5.01
CA GLU A 99 -7.24 -14.17 5.93
C GLU A 99 -7.60 -12.80 6.51
N GLU A 100 -7.43 -12.64 7.81
CA GLU A 100 -7.87 -11.44 8.54
C GLU A 100 -6.89 -10.28 8.45
N ALA A 101 -5.61 -10.57 8.19
CA ALA A 101 -4.56 -9.56 8.11
C ALA A 101 -3.47 -9.98 7.12
N LEU A 102 -3.34 -9.25 6.03
CA LEU A 102 -2.35 -9.49 4.99
C LEU A 102 -1.67 -8.21 4.55
N THR A 103 -0.45 -8.35 4.07
CA THR A 103 0.23 -7.35 3.23
C THR A 103 0.44 -7.97 1.85
N VAL A 104 -0.09 -7.33 0.82
CA VAL A 104 -0.07 -7.87 -0.56
C VAL A 104 0.73 -6.95 -1.47
N PHE A 105 1.78 -7.49 -2.07
CA PHE A 105 2.53 -6.83 -3.14
C PHE A 105 1.89 -7.16 -4.48
N ALA A 106 1.04 -6.27 -4.98
CA ALA A 106 0.23 -6.50 -6.17
C ALA A 106 0.96 -6.01 -7.44
N PRO A 107 1.45 -6.90 -8.32
CA PRO A 107 2.05 -6.48 -9.58
C PRO A 107 0.98 -5.86 -10.49
N ALA A 108 1.26 -4.65 -11.01
CA ALA A 108 0.41 -3.98 -11.97
C ALA A 108 0.39 -4.74 -13.31
N ASN A 109 -0.58 -4.44 -14.18
CA ASN A 109 -0.63 -5.04 -15.52
C ASN A 109 0.68 -4.85 -16.30
N SER A 110 1.35 -3.69 -16.15
CA SER A 110 2.65 -3.41 -16.75
C SER A 110 3.76 -4.36 -16.27
N ALA A 111 3.69 -4.83 -15.02
CA ALA A 111 4.64 -5.82 -14.50
C ALA A 111 4.53 -7.17 -15.24
N PHE A 112 3.32 -7.58 -15.59
CA PHE A 112 3.09 -8.79 -16.39
C PHE A 112 3.52 -8.62 -17.85
N GLU A 113 3.39 -7.42 -18.40
CA GLU A 113 3.86 -7.11 -19.76
C GLU A 113 5.37 -7.19 -19.90
N ALA A 114 6.11 -6.96 -18.80
CA ALA A 114 7.55 -7.11 -18.75
C ALA A 114 8.01 -8.58 -18.73
N ILE A 115 7.12 -9.52 -18.38
CA ILE A 115 7.42 -10.95 -18.41
C ILE A 115 7.29 -11.48 -19.84
N PRO A 116 8.25 -12.29 -20.32
CA PRO A 116 8.10 -12.98 -21.61
C PRO A 116 6.81 -13.80 -21.65
N LYS A 117 6.03 -13.66 -22.72
CA LYS A 117 4.73 -14.37 -22.86
C LYS A 117 4.85 -15.87 -22.70
N GLU A 118 5.95 -16.45 -23.16
CA GLU A 118 6.24 -17.88 -23.02
C GLU A 118 6.35 -18.32 -21.55
N THR A 119 6.93 -17.45 -20.70
CA THR A 119 7.01 -17.69 -19.25
C THR A 119 5.63 -17.54 -18.62
N LEU A 120 4.89 -16.50 -18.97
CA LEU A 120 3.54 -16.29 -18.46
C LEU A 120 2.60 -17.44 -18.87
N ASP A 121 2.65 -17.90 -20.12
CA ASP A 121 1.86 -19.05 -20.61
C ASP A 121 2.23 -20.34 -19.86
N THR A 122 3.52 -20.53 -19.54
CA THR A 122 3.98 -21.68 -18.75
C THR A 122 3.45 -21.62 -17.31
N LEU A 123 3.46 -20.45 -16.67
CA LEU A 123 2.93 -20.24 -15.34
C LEU A 123 1.40 -20.44 -15.27
N LEU A 124 0.69 -19.95 -16.28
CA LEU A 124 -0.76 -20.16 -16.39
C LEU A 124 -1.14 -21.60 -16.75
N ALA A 125 -0.23 -22.38 -17.35
CA ALA A 125 -0.44 -23.80 -17.63
C ALA A 125 -0.36 -24.67 -16.38
N ASP A 126 0.37 -24.23 -15.32
CA ASP A 126 0.42 -24.90 -14.02
C ASP A 126 -0.02 -23.95 -12.90
N PRO A 127 -1.32 -23.63 -12.82
CA PRO A 127 -1.83 -22.61 -11.89
C PRO A 127 -1.71 -23.00 -10.42
N THR A 128 -1.63 -24.29 -10.11
CA THR A 128 -1.54 -24.81 -8.73
C THR A 128 -0.10 -25.11 -8.30
N GLY A 129 0.87 -25.03 -9.21
CA GLY A 129 2.29 -25.23 -8.96
C GLY A 129 3.05 -23.91 -8.88
N ASP A 130 3.80 -23.60 -9.95
CA ASP A 130 4.70 -22.42 -9.97
C ASP A 130 3.94 -21.10 -9.82
N LEU A 131 2.75 -20.96 -10.42
CA LEU A 131 1.96 -19.74 -10.30
C LEU A 131 1.48 -19.50 -8.87
N ALA A 132 0.97 -20.54 -8.19
CA ALA A 132 0.55 -20.43 -6.80
C ALA A 132 1.72 -20.07 -5.88
N THR A 133 2.89 -20.66 -6.10
CA THR A 133 4.11 -20.35 -5.35
C THR A 133 4.50 -18.88 -5.55
N ILE A 134 4.54 -18.39 -6.78
CA ILE A 134 4.84 -16.98 -7.09
C ILE A 134 3.82 -16.05 -6.42
N LEU A 135 2.53 -16.37 -6.49
CA LEU A 135 1.49 -15.56 -5.84
C LEU A 135 1.64 -15.53 -4.31
N GLN A 136 2.06 -16.64 -3.69
CA GLN A 136 2.35 -16.70 -2.24
C GLN A 136 3.59 -15.89 -1.85
N VAL A 137 4.58 -15.75 -2.73
CA VAL A 137 5.71 -14.82 -2.53
C VAL A 137 5.25 -13.37 -2.45
N HIS A 138 4.17 -13.02 -3.14
CA HIS A 138 3.60 -11.67 -3.14
C HIS A 138 2.74 -11.35 -1.91
N VAL A 139 2.54 -12.30 -1.02
CA VAL A 139 1.68 -12.15 0.16
C VAL A 139 2.48 -12.39 1.43
N VAL A 140 2.36 -11.47 2.37
CA VAL A 140 2.99 -11.51 3.70
C VAL A 140 1.91 -11.56 4.75
N GLU A 141 2.08 -12.37 5.79
CA GLU A 141 1.19 -12.40 6.95
C GLU A 141 1.32 -11.12 7.78
N GLY A 142 0.20 -10.58 8.19
CA GLY A 142 0.11 -9.35 8.95
C GLY A 142 -0.18 -8.13 8.08
N LYS A 143 -1.02 -7.24 8.61
CA LYS A 143 -1.33 -5.96 7.98
C LYS A 143 -0.27 -4.95 8.41
N MET A 144 0.65 -4.62 7.51
CA MET A 144 1.78 -3.73 7.75
C MET A 144 1.63 -2.45 6.92
N SER A 145 1.99 -1.33 7.50
CA SER A 145 2.14 -0.06 6.79
C SER A 145 3.48 0.01 6.06
N ALA A 146 3.66 1.03 5.22
CA ALA A 146 4.94 1.27 4.55
C ALA A 146 6.08 1.48 5.55
N ASP A 147 5.82 2.22 6.64
CA ASP A 147 6.79 2.47 7.70
C ASP A 147 7.18 1.19 8.42
N ASP A 148 6.20 0.35 8.79
CA ASP A 148 6.47 -0.95 9.42
C ASP A 148 7.33 -1.86 8.53
N LEU A 149 7.08 -1.85 7.21
CA LEU A 149 7.86 -2.62 6.25
C LEU A 149 9.29 -2.11 6.13
N ILE A 150 9.48 -0.79 6.08
CA ILE A 150 10.81 -0.15 6.00
C ILE A 150 11.59 -0.40 7.28
N ASP A 151 10.96 -0.25 8.46
CA ASP A 151 11.59 -0.50 9.74
C ASP A 151 11.99 -1.98 9.91
N ALA A 152 11.17 -2.90 9.41
CA ALA A 152 11.49 -4.32 9.40
C ALA A 152 12.66 -4.65 8.48
N GLY A 153 12.81 -3.93 7.36
CA GLY A 153 13.86 -4.10 6.35
C GLY A 153 13.84 -5.43 5.61
N THR A 154 13.22 -6.46 6.18
CA THR A 154 13.00 -7.78 5.58
C THR A 154 11.73 -8.39 6.16
N VAL A 155 10.88 -8.92 5.31
CA VAL A 155 9.65 -9.62 5.69
C VAL A 155 9.60 -11.01 5.05
N THR A 156 8.88 -11.92 5.67
CA THR A 156 8.74 -13.30 5.16
C THR A 156 7.39 -13.46 4.49
N SER A 157 7.39 -13.93 3.25
CA SER A 157 6.17 -14.23 2.49
C SER A 157 5.49 -15.51 2.99
N LEU A 158 4.24 -15.74 2.58
CA LEU A 158 3.49 -16.96 2.89
C LEU A 158 4.18 -18.24 2.40
N GLU A 159 4.92 -18.14 1.32
CA GLU A 159 5.74 -19.25 0.78
C GLU A 159 7.00 -19.52 1.63
N GLY A 160 7.42 -18.57 2.46
CA GLY A 160 8.61 -18.65 3.30
C GLY A 160 9.85 -17.95 2.73
N SER A 161 9.73 -17.26 1.61
CA SER A 161 10.80 -16.47 1.02
C SER A 161 10.98 -15.14 1.74
N GLU A 162 12.23 -14.72 1.93
CA GLU A 162 12.55 -13.40 2.47
C GLU A 162 12.45 -12.32 1.39
N LEU A 163 11.68 -11.29 1.66
CA LEU A 163 11.54 -10.09 0.83
C LEU A 163 12.30 -8.94 1.49
N LYS A 164 13.26 -8.36 0.80
CA LYS A 164 14.00 -7.19 1.27
C LYS A 164 13.24 -5.93 0.93
N ILE A 165 13.02 -5.13 1.96
CA ILE A 165 12.38 -3.82 1.83
C ILE A 165 13.48 -2.77 1.93
N SER A 166 13.48 -1.82 1.01
CA SER A 166 14.36 -0.66 1.05
C SER A 166 13.61 0.58 0.60
N ALA A 167 14.10 1.73 1.01
CA ALA A 167 13.59 3.02 0.59
C ALA A 167 14.76 3.81 -0.02
N GLU A 168 14.63 4.21 -1.26
CA GLU A 168 15.60 5.01 -1.99
C GLU A 168 14.89 6.18 -2.67
N ASP A 169 15.36 7.40 -2.44
CA ASP A 169 14.88 8.63 -3.09
C ASP A 169 13.34 8.76 -3.14
N ASP A 170 12.66 8.57 -1.99
CA ASP A 170 11.18 8.58 -1.85
C ASP A 170 10.46 7.43 -2.58
N THR A 171 11.17 6.42 -3.03
CA THR A 171 10.60 5.20 -3.63
C THR A 171 10.86 4.01 -2.72
N MET A 172 9.78 3.32 -2.35
CA MET A 172 9.89 2.05 -1.64
C MET A 172 10.17 0.95 -2.66
N MET A 173 11.09 0.07 -2.33
CA MET A 173 11.44 -1.09 -3.15
C MET A 173 11.25 -2.39 -2.36
N VAL A 174 10.80 -3.40 -3.05
CA VAL A 174 10.66 -4.78 -2.53
C VAL A 174 11.50 -5.69 -3.41
N ASN A 175 12.65 -6.15 -2.91
CA ASN A 175 13.71 -6.76 -3.71
C ASN A 175 14.13 -5.82 -4.86
N ASP A 176 13.87 -6.22 -6.12
CA ASP A 176 14.19 -5.44 -7.33
C ASP A 176 12.94 -4.73 -7.91
N ALA A 177 11.77 -4.81 -7.24
CA ALA A 177 10.52 -4.21 -7.68
C ALA A 177 10.28 -2.87 -6.99
N SER A 178 9.92 -1.83 -7.76
CA SER A 178 9.54 -0.53 -7.21
C SER A 178 8.06 -0.51 -6.83
N VAL A 179 7.74 0.03 -5.67
CA VAL A 179 6.36 0.30 -5.28
C VAL A 179 5.89 1.57 -6.00
N VAL A 180 4.97 1.41 -6.93
CA VAL A 180 4.42 2.51 -7.73
C VAL A 180 3.16 3.13 -7.13
N CYS A 181 2.45 2.39 -6.28
CA CYS A 181 1.39 2.91 -5.42
C CYS A 181 1.31 2.07 -4.14
N GLY A 182 1.60 2.66 -3.02
CA GLY A 182 1.65 1.99 -1.73
C GLY A 182 0.54 2.38 -0.77
N ASN A 183 0.44 1.59 0.29
CA ASN A 183 -0.45 1.82 1.43
C ASN A 183 -1.94 1.81 1.10
N VAL A 184 -2.34 1.08 0.03
CA VAL A 184 -3.74 0.95 -0.37
C VAL A 184 -4.45 0.04 0.63
N GLN A 185 -5.37 0.60 1.39
CA GLN A 185 -6.11 -0.12 2.42
C GLN A 185 -7.25 -0.92 1.82
N THR A 186 -7.42 -2.17 2.28
CA THR A 186 -8.60 -2.99 2.04
C THR A 186 -9.16 -3.49 3.37
N ALA A 187 -10.32 -4.15 3.35
CA ALA A 187 -10.97 -4.62 4.58
C ALA A 187 -10.06 -5.53 5.42
N ASN A 188 -9.26 -6.37 4.76
CA ASN A 188 -8.41 -7.36 5.42
C ASN A 188 -6.91 -7.25 5.08
N ALA A 189 -6.48 -6.30 4.23
CA ALA A 189 -5.09 -6.21 3.82
C ALA A 189 -4.62 -4.77 3.58
N THR A 190 -3.29 -4.58 3.56
CA THR A 190 -2.64 -3.42 2.96
C THR A 190 -2.01 -3.84 1.64
N VAL A 191 -2.28 -3.13 0.56
CA VAL A 191 -1.81 -3.45 -0.79
C VAL A 191 -0.76 -2.46 -1.25
N PHE A 192 0.33 -2.98 -1.80
CA PHE A 192 1.41 -2.23 -2.42
C PHE A 192 1.49 -2.63 -3.90
N ILE A 193 1.17 -1.73 -4.80
CA ILE A 193 1.23 -1.97 -6.24
C ILE A 193 2.69 -1.81 -6.68
N ILE A 194 3.22 -2.84 -7.33
CA ILE A 194 4.61 -2.91 -7.79
C ILE A 194 4.71 -3.00 -9.31
N ASP A 195 5.83 -2.51 -9.86
CA ASP A 195 6.11 -2.48 -11.29
C ASP A 195 6.69 -3.79 -11.86
N SER A 196 7.06 -4.71 -10.98
CA SER A 196 7.69 -5.98 -11.36
C SER A 196 7.15 -7.14 -10.53
N VAL A 197 7.13 -8.34 -11.12
CA VAL A 197 6.69 -9.56 -10.43
C VAL A 197 7.82 -10.10 -9.57
N LEU A 198 7.54 -10.36 -8.29
CA LEU A 198 8.50 -10.96 -7.36
C LEU A 198 8.71 -12.44 -7.71
N MET A 199 9.95 -12.82 -7.90
CA MET A 199 10.31 -14.21 -8.14
C MET A 199 10.87 -14.84 -6.87
N PRO A 200 10.53 -16.10 -6.55
CA PRO A 200 11.11 -16.80 -5.41
C PRO A 200 12.62 -16.91 -5.59
N ALA A 201 13.37 -16.60 -4.54
CA ALA A 201 14.82 -16.80 -4.53
C ALA A 201 15.12 -18.31 -4.61
N LYS A 202 15.91 -18.72 -5.61
CA LYS A 202 16.37 -20.11 -5.74
C LYS A 202 17.46 -20.44 -4.74
#